data_f1fdcd6d0fbf80e75109be94cb7b9675
#
_entry.id   f1fdcd6d0fbf80e75109be94cb7b9675
#
_cell.length_a   1.000
_cell.length_b   1.000
_cell.length_c   1.000
_cell.angle_alpha   90.00
_cell.angle_beta   90.00
_cell.angle_gamma   90.00
#
_symmetry.space_group_name_H-M   'P 1'
#
loop_
_entity.id
_entity.type
_entity.pdbx_description
1 polymer ?
#
loop_
_entity_poly.entity_id
_entity_poly.type
_entity_poly.pdbx_seq_one_letter_code
_entity_poly.pdbx_strand_id
1 'polypeptide(L)'
;MNKRSVTHAATVDYFAAVWAYVAKEFGVSWYLYDTSLLCAATIGNTPENYNEITIAIHAVDRARVMGEVLTRLQDHTNCLMSRNGLSVTCTHPSNLENVVFRFGLLRPCSPEEAKTDARLRVTHDQEKDAYDLPIGYPEPATSVTLNGITFPTFADYEAYLDERFLDYKTCFEDPMGCNMTVEEKAALTAHQQNCIEALQFIEELSQQYNLKYRLLAGSVLGAVRHGGFIPWDDDIDVGICIEDLPLFEEMVKKHLPKKFQLFCRQAGVYYPRMFTKICCDNRCCIDLFPLIPVPAEGLRAKTSWFFGKFWRKLHYIKIGHYHDADFRMKGIAKCIAFFLTDEQIMRFADRHDRHYMHKNAPNYVNMYSIYSRRIETVPTPWVKKTVRMDFAGVNVPVMGSTDDYLTHMYGDYMTQPFPWKRTHRHTARFNIADMEDFMR
;
A
#
# COMPACT_ATOMS: atom_id res chain seq x y z
N MET A 1 -16.84 21.81 11.65
CA MET A 1 -15.38 22.05 11.64
C MET A 1 -14.83 21.82 13.03
N ASN A 2 -14.00 20.81 13.17
CA ASN A 2 -13.45 20.40 14.46
C ASN A 2 -12.33 21.37 14.84
N LYS A 3 -12.25 21.86 16.09
CA LYS A 3 -11.24 22.83 16.55
C LYS A 3 -9.78 22.36 16.29
N ARG A 4 -9.53 21.04 16.12
CA ARG A 4 -8.23 20.47 15.77
C ARG A 4 -7.79 20.77 14.34
N SER A 5 -8.71 20.81 13.35
CA SER A 5 -8.34 21.03 11.93
C SER A 5 -7.85 22.45 11.66
N VAL A 6 -8.42 23.43 12.35
CA VAL A 6 -8.03 24.85 12.21
C VAL A 6 -6.62 25.09 12.78
N THR A 7 -6.24 24.43 13.88
CA THR A 7 -4.92 24.56 14.50
C THR A 7 -3.84 23.93 13.63
N HIS A 8 -4.14 22.82 12.94
CA HIS A 8 -3.15 22.10 12.14
C HIS A 8 -2.74 22.87 10.88
N ALA A 9 -3.71 23.36 10.09
CA ALA A 9 -3.42 24.21 8.92
C ALA A 9 -2.62 25.46 9.33
N ALA A 10 -3.01 26.13 10.42
CA ALA A 10 -2.27 27.29 10.93
C ALA A 10 -0.82 26.98 11.31
N THR A 11 -0.54 25.75 11.78
CA THR A 11 0.82 25.32 12.10
C THR A 11 1.66 25.12 10.84
N VAL A 12 1.11 24.52 9.80
CA VAL A 12 1.76 24.37 8.48
C VAL A 12 2.08 25.75 7.89
N ASP A 13 1.10 26.66 7.89
CA ASP A 13 1.26 28.03 7.37
C ASP A 13 2.33 28.81 8.12
N TYR A 14 2.37 28.69 9.44
CA TYR A 14 3.40 29.31 10.27
C TYR A 14 4.80 28.85 9.88
N PHE A 15 5.03 27.55 9.80
CA PHE A 15 6.33 27.01 9.42
C PHE A 15 6.70 27.35 7.97
N ALA A 16 5.75 27.37 7.05
CA ALA A 16 5.98 27.76 5.66
C ALA A 16 6.38 29.22 5.55
N ALA A 17 5.72 30.12 6.29
CA ALA A 17 6.06 31.55 6.31
C ALA A 17 7.44 31.81 6.93
N VAL A 18 7.78 31.12 8.04
CA VAL A 18 9.10 31.25 8.65
C VAL A 18 10.19 30.69 7.74
N TRP A 19 9.94 29.58 7.04
CA TRP A 19 10.85 29.07 6.03
C TRP A 19 11.13 30.10 4.94
N ALA A 20 10.10 30.69 4.35
CA ALA A 20 10.24 31.69 3.29
C ALA A 20 11.08 32.90 3.75
N TYR A 21 10.87 33.34 5.00
CA TYR A 21 11.65 34.42 5.60
C TYR A 21 13.13 34.04 5.77
N VAL A 22 13.41 32.90 6.38
CA VAL A 22 14.79 32.45 6.64
C VAL A 22 15.52 32.11 5.35
N ALA A 23 14.90 31.45 4.39
CA ALA A 23 15.51 31.15 3.10
C ALA A 23 15.93 32.42 2.35
N LYS A 24 15.14 33.50 2.44
CA LYS A 24 15.48 34.83 1.90
C LYS A 24 16.67 35.46 2.64
N GLU A 25 16.73 35.36 3.96
CA GLU A 25 17.86 35.86 4.77
C GLU A 25 19.19 35.25 4.30
N PHE A 26 19.19 33.96 3.97
CA PHE A 26 20.38 33.23 3.48
C PHE A 26 20.58 33.30 1.97
N GLY A 27 19.69 33.94 1.22
CA GLY A 27 19.74 34.01 -0.25
C GLY A 27 19.65 32.64 -0.91
N VAL A 28 18.87 31.72 -0.34
CA VAL A 28 18.63 30.39 -0.90
C VAL A 28 17.45 30.44 -1.86
N SER A 29 17.66 30.05 -3.12
CA SER A 29 16.58 29.81 -4.06
C SER A 29 15.89 28.49 -3.76
N TRP A 30 14.57 28.51 -3.71
CA TRP A 30 13.75 27.34 -3.43
C TRP A 30 12.40 27.42 -4.16
N TYR A 31 11.77 26.28 -4.36
CA TYR A 31 10.56 26.18 -5.14
C TYR A 31 9.59 25.20 -4.48
N LEU A 32 8.31 25.56 -4.40
CA LEU A 32 7.28 24.62 -4.02
C LEU A 32 7.18 23.54 -5.09
N TYR A 33 7.11 22.27 -4.71
CA TYR A 33 7.07 21.17 -5.67
C TYR A 33 6.25 19.98 -5.12
N ASP A 34 6.12 18.88 -5.90
CA ASP A 34 5.46 17.62 -5.56
C ASP A 34 4.07 17.87 -4.94
N THR A 35 3.75 17.23 -3.83
CA THR A 35 2.41 17.24 -3.22
C THR A 35 1.96 18.62 -2.74
N SER A 36 2.87 19.47 -2.25
CA SER A 36 2.52 20.86 -1.90
C SER A 36 2.20 21.71 -3.13
N LEU A 37 2.91 21.51 -4.24
CA LEU A 37 2.62 22.15 -5.50
C LEU A 37 1.30 21.65 -6.09
N LEU A 38 1.04 20.32 -6.02
CA LEU A 38 -0.23 19.73 -6.42
C LEU A 38 -1.41 20.38 -5.68
N CYS A 39 -1.31 20.53 -4.35
CA CYS A 39 -2.35 21.18 -3.55
C CYS A 39 -2.56 22.65 -3.95
N ALA A 40 -1.48 23.38 -4.18
CA ALA A 40 -1.53 24.79 -4.60
C ALA A 40 -2.18 24.95 -5.99
N ALA A 41 -1.81 24.09 -6.95
CA ALA A 41 -2.27 24.17 -8.34
C ALA A 41 -3.72 23.70 -8.52
N THR A 42 -4.25 22.85 -7.63
CA THR A 42 -5.59 22.25 -7.77
C THR A 42 -6.63 22.86 -6.85
N ILE A 43 -6.41 22.84 -5.55
CA ILE A 43 -7.39 23.28 -4.54
C ILE A 43 -6.99 24.58 -3.83
N GLY A 44 -5.76 25.07 -4.02
CA GLY A 44 -5.25 26.28 -3.37
C GLY A 44 -5.03 26.19 -1.86
N ASN A 45 -5.31 25.04 -1.24
CA ASN A 45 -5.21 24.82 0.19
C ASN A 45 -4.60 23.47 0.51
N THR A 46 -4.02 23.31 1.71
CA THR A 46 -3.64 21.99 2.21
C THR A 46 -4.87 21.20 2.65
N PRO A 47 -4.96 19.91 2.31
CA PRO A 47 -6.02 19.04 2.81
C PRO A 47 -6.01 18.94 4.33
N GLU A 48 -7.17 18.59 4.92
CA GLU A 48 -7.27 18.29 6.34
C GLU A 48 -6.28 17.18 6.72
N ASN A 49 -5.56 17.36 7.84
CA ASN A 49 -4.50 16.46 8.34
C ASN A 49 -3.24 16.35 7.45
N TYR A 50 -3.08 17.17 6.41
CA TYR A 50 -1.84 17.24 5.66
C TYR A 50 -0.83 18.13 6.38
N ASN A 51 0.33 17.57 6.73
CA ASN A 51 1.35 18.23 7.54
C ASN A 51 2.73 18.27 6.87
N GLU A 52 2.77 18.14 5.56
CA GLU A 52 4.03 18.17 4.81
C GLU A 52 4.16 19.46 4.01
N ILE A 53 5.40 19.95 3.90
CA ILE A 53 5.80 21.05 3.01
C ILE A 53 6.89 20.49 2.11
N THR A 54 6.62 20.38 0.82
CA THR A 54 7.57 19.83 -0.15
C THR A 54 8.27 20.96 -0.91
N ILE A 55 9.61 21.00 -0.81
CA ILE A 55 10.45 22.09 -1.28
C ILE A 55 11.59 21.54 -2.11
N ALA A 56 11.76 22.06 -3.33
CA ALA A 56 12.94 21.80 -4.15
C ALA A 56 13.98 22.90 -3.91
N ILE A 57 15.24 22.50 -3.73
CA ILE A 57 16.40 23.38 -3.58
C ILE A 57 17.51 22.94 -4.54
N HIS A 58 18.38 23.86 -4.96
CA HIS A 58 19.54 23.46 -5.75
C HIS A 58 20.47 22.53 -4.93
N ALA A 59 20.97 21.47 -5.55
CA ALA A 59 21.83 20.49 -4.90
C ALA A 59 23.08 21.11 -4.26
N VAL A 60 23.60 22.21 -4.83
CA VAL A 60 24.73 22.96 -4.29
C VAL A 60 24.43 23.61 -2.93
N ASP A 61 23.16 23.94 -2.66
CA ASP A 61 22.74 24.56 -1.40
C ASP A 61 22.41 23.56 -0.30
N ARG A 62 22.43 22.24 -0.58
CA ARG A 62 22.06 21.18 0.36
C ARG A 62 22.76 21.32 1.71
N ALA A 63 24.09 21.46 1.71
CA ALA A 63 24.86 21.52 2.95
C ALA A 63 24.50 22.76 3.77
N ARG A 64 24.34 23.89 3.13
CA ARG A 64 23.94 25.17 3.72
C ARG A 64 22.53 25.12 4.30
N VAL A 65 21.58 24.57 3.53
CA VAL A 65 20.20 24.39 3.99
C VAL A 65 20.13 23.46 5.20
N MET A 66 20.72 22.27 5.08
CA MET A 66 20.70 21.27 6.17
C MET A 66 21.48 21.71 7.42
N GLY A 67 22.40 22.64 7.30
CA GLY A 67 23.14 23.24 8.42
C GLY A 67 22.53 24.55 8.91
N GLU A 68 22.89 25.64 8.27
CA GLU A 68 22.67 27.02 8.74
C GLU A 68 21.17 27.42 8.67
N VAL A 69 20.50 27.16 7.52
CA VAL A 69 19.11 27.61 7.30
C VAL A 69 18.16 26.90 8.28
N LEU A 70 18.29 25.58 8.43
CA LEU A 70 17.45 24.83 9.36
C LEU A 70 17.73 25.15 10.83
N THR A 71 18.97 25.47 11.19
CA THR A 71 19.31 25.96 12.55
C THR A 71 18.62 27.29 12.80
N ARG A 72 18.66 28.21 11.83
CA ARG A 72 17.97 29.50 11.93
C ARG A 72 16.45 29.36 11.99
N LEU A 73 15.89 28.44 11.23
CA LEU A 73 14.45 28.08 11.31
C LEU A 73 14.10 27.60 12.73
N GLN A 74 14.93 26.75 13.32
CA GLN A 74 14.75 26.24 14.68
C GLN A 74 14.80 27.37 15.73
N ASP A 75 15.75 28.30 15.60
CA ASP A 75 15.88 29.45 16.49
C ASP A 75 14.66 30.36 16.44
N HIS A 76 14.10 30.61 15.23
CA HIS A 76 12.91 31.43 15.07
C HIS A 76 11.64 30.77 15.61
N THR A 77 11.52 29.44 15.51
CA THR A 77 10.32 28.71 15.88
C THR A 77 10.35 28.08 17.26
N ASN A 78 11.54 27.97 17.87
CA ASN A 78 11.79 27.18 19.08
C ASN A 78 11.27 25.73 18.97
N CYS A 79 11.18 25.17 17.77
CA CYS A 79 10.66 23.83 17.54
C CYS A 79 11.67 22.75 17.96
N LEU A 80 11.15 21.58 18.34
CA LEU A 80 11.96 20.37 18.39
C LEU A 80 12.15 19.85 16.97
N MET A 81 13.39 19.68 16.54
CA MET A 81 13.71 19.28 15.17
C MET A 81 14.37 17.90 15.15
N SER A 82 13.85 17.00 14.32
CA SER A 82 14.49 15.71 14.00
C SER A 82 14.72 15.62 12.50
N ARG A 83 15.85 15.03 12.10
CA ARG A 83 16.28 14.94 10.69
C ARG A 83 16.45 13.48 10.29
N ASN A 84 15.96 13.15 9.10
CA ASN A 84 16.13 11.84 8.47
C ASN A 84 16.37 12.06 6.96
N GLY A 85 17.65 12.07 6.55
CA GLY A 85 18.04 12.38 5.17
C GLY A 85 17.61 13.79 4.75
N LEU A 86 16.78 13.87 3.70
CA LEU A 86 16.18 15.12 3.22
C LEU A 86 14.80 15.42 3.83
N SER A 87 14.36 14.64 4.80
CA SER A 87 13.15 14.92 5.58
C SER A 87 13.50 15.52 6.95
N VAL A 88 12.80 16.58 7.30
CA VAL A 88 12.98 17.29 8.57
C VAL A 88 11.64 17.47 9.25
N THR A 89 11.48 16.87 10.42
CA THR A 89 10.26 17.02 11.24
C THR A 89 10.47 18.11 12.26
N CYS A 90 9.61 19.12 12.24
CA CYS A 90 9.55 20.22 13.20
C CYS A 90 8.32 20.06 14.08
N THR A 91 8.51 19.89 15.40
CA THR A 91 7.42 19.81 16.37
C THR A 91 7.20 21.18 17.01
N HIS A 92 6.00 21.73 16.86
CA HIS A 92 5.68 23.05 17.41
C HIS A 92 5.64 23.01 18.95
N PRO A 93 6.29 23.96 19.66
CA PRO A 93 6.46 23.87 21.10
C PRO A 93 5.15 24.01 21.90
N SER A 94 4.15 24.71 21.37
CA SER A 94 2.91 25.01 22.11
C SER A 94 1.82 23.97 21.97
N ASN A 95 1.68 23.34 20.79
CA ASN A 95 0.59 22.39 20.49
C ASN A 95 1.08 20.97 20.19
N LEU A 96 2.42 20.77 20.16
CA LEU A 96 3.09 19.50 19.84
C LEU A 96 2.72 18.92 18.46
N GLU A 97 2.19 19.75 17.57
CA GLU A 97 1.93 19.35 16.18
C GLU A 97 3.23 19.27 15.39
N ASN A 98 3.28 18.30 14.49
CA ASN A 98 4.43 18.06 13.64
C ASN A 98 4.18 18.59 12.23
N VAL A 99 5.15 19.32 11.69
CA VAL A 99 5.24 19.67 10.28
C VAL A 99 6.50 19.04 9.71
N VAL A 100 6.36 18.39 8.57
CA VAL A 100 7.46 17.68 7.89
C VAL A 100 7.87 18.47 6.65
N PHE A 101 9.09 19.00 6.67
CA PHE A 101 9.71 19.49 5.44
C PHE A 101 10.34 18.33 4.68
N ARG A 102 9.98 18.17 3.42
CA ARG A 102 10.62 17.24 2.48
C ARG A 102 11.36 18.03 1.41
N PHE A 103 12.66 17.79 1.31
CA PHE A 103 13.49 18.48 0.35
C PHE A 103 13.76 17.61 -0.89
N GLY A 104 13.51 18.16 -2.08
CA GLY A 104 13.99 17.63 -3.33
C GLY A 104 15.24 18.38 -3.77
N LEU A 105 16.19 17.69 -4.40
CA LEU A 105 17.42 18.30 -4.90
C LEU A 105 17.34 18.49 -6.40
N LEU A 106 17.42 19.76 -6.84
CA LEU A 106 17.57 20.13 -8.22
C LEU A 106 19.02 19.94 -8.65
N ARG A 107 19.25 19.05 -9.59
CA ARG A 107 20.57 18.80 -10.17
C ARG A 107 20.55 18.98 -11.68
N PRO A 108 21.67 19.40 -12.31
CA PRO A 108 21.81 19.36 -13.76
C PRO A 108 21.68 17.90 -14.25
N CYS A 109 21.16 17.74 -15.49
CA CYS A 109 21.22 16.46 -16.16
C CYS A 109 22.68 16.02 -16.37
N SER A 110 22.93 14.72 -16.31
CA SER A 110 24.20 14.12 -16.73
C SER A 110 24.35 14.29 -18.26
N PRO A 111 25.56 14.17 -18.81
CA PRO A 111 25.76 14.25 -20.28
C PRO A 111 24.95 13.21 -21.07
N GLU A 112 24.60 12.09 -20.46
CA GLU A 112 23.82 11.02 -21.09
C GLU A 112 22.32 11.37 -21.06
N GLU A 113 21.82 11.86 -19.96
CA GLU A 113 20.44 12.34 -19.81
C GLU A 113 20.19 13.56 -20.71
N ALA A 114 21.14 14.48 -20.83
CA ALA A 114 21.04 15.68 -21.67
C ALA A 114 20.93 15.38 -23.18
N LYS A 115 21.25 14.15 -23.63
CA LYS A 115 21.01 13.71 -25.02
C LYS A 115 19.54 13.51 -25.34
N THR A 116 18.76 13.14 -24.32
CA THR A 116 17.32 12.89 -24.45
C THR A 116 16.50 14.08 -23.94
N ASP A 117 16.95 14.74 -22.88
CA ASP A 117 16.28 15.88 -22.26
C ASP A 117 17.30 16.73 -21.49
N ALA A 118 17.48 17.97 -21.90
CA ALA A 118 18.43 18.92 -21.32
C ALA A 118 17.92 19.65 -20.08
N ARG A 119 16.75 19.27 -19.54
CA ARG A 119 16.15 19.90 -18.37
C ARG A 119 16.87 19.50 -17.08
N LEU A 120 16.66 20.29 -16.00
CA LEU A 120 17.08 19.91 -14.66
C LEU A 120 16.30 18.69 -14.18
N ARG A 121 16.88 18.00 -13.21
CA ARG A 121 16.21 16.88 -12.56
C ARG A 121 15.99 17.13 -11.08
N VAL A 122 14.85 16.68 -10.55
CA VAL A 122 14.57 16.68 -9.12
C VAL A 122 14.67 15.27 -8.57
N THR A 123 15.48 15.10 -7.53
CA THR A 123 15.72 13.79 -6.88
C THR A 123 15.21 13.79 -5.46
N HIS A 124 14.48 12.75 -5.10
CA HIS A 124 14.04 12.43 -3.72
C HIS A 124 14.94 11.39 -3.06
N ASP A 125 15.32 11.61 -1.80
CA ASP A 125 16.31 10.79 -1.07
C ASP A 125 15.73 9.56 -0.36
N GLN A 126 14.41 9.35 -0.29
CA GLN A 126 13.85 8.37 0.65
C GLN A 126 12.77 7.41 0.15
N GLU A 127 12.36 7.50 -1.09
CA GLU A 127 11.43 6.51 -1.63
C GLU A 127 12.22 5.46 -2.41
N LYS A 128 11.86 4.18 -2.22
CA LYS A 128 12.39 3.07 -3.02
C LYS A 128 12.14 3.25 -4.53
N ASP A 129 11.29 4.21 -4.86
CA ASP A 129 10.98 4.71 -6.18
C ASP A 129 11.44 6.17 -6.26
N ALA A 130 12.78 6.39 -6.24
CA ALA A 130 13.35 7.71 -6.45
C ALA A 130 12.96 8.23 -7.83
N TYR A 131 12.01 9.16 -7.89
CA TYR A 131 11.66 9.83 -9.12
C TYR A 131 12.72 10.85 -9.45
N ASP A 132 13.37 10.64 -10.58
CA ASP A 132 14.33 11.56 -11.15
C ASP A 132 13.68 12.22 -12.39
N LEU A 133 12.66 13.05 -12.13
CA LEU A 133 11.85 13.66 -13.18
C LEU A 133 12.53 14.89 -13.77
N PRO A 134 12.49 15.04 -15.10
CA PRO A 134 12.91 16.26 -15.75
C PRO A 134 11.96 17.41 -15.39
N ILE A 135 12.52 18.58 -15.07
CA ILE A 135 11.78 19.82 -14.90
C ILE A 135 12.33 20.88 -15.85
N GLY A 136 11.50 21.82 -16.28
CA GLY A 136 11.95 23.01 -16.96
C GLY A 136 12.92 23.80 -16.08
N TYR A 137 13.74 24.66 -16.67
CA TYR A 137 14.59 25.55 -15.88
C TYR A 137 13.73 26.30 -14.87
N PRO A 138 14.15 26.37 -13.59
CA PRO A 138 13.36 27.06 -12.56
C PRO A 138 13.31 28.58 -12.76
N GLU A 139 14.14 29.13 -13.65
CA GLU A 139 14.18 30.53 -14.01
C GLU A 139 13.69 30.79 -15.48
N PRO A 140 12.78 31.76 -15.68
CA PRO A 140 12.20 32.59 -14.63
C PRO A 140 11.20 31.83 -13.78
N ALA A 141 11.32 31.95 -12.44
CA ALA A 141 10.37 31.36 -11.51
C ALA A 141 8.99 31.99 -11.71
N THR A 142 7.95 31.16 -11.57
CA THR A 142 6.57 31.64 -11.40
C THR A 142 6.14 31.48 -9.94
N SER A 143 4.88 31.74 -9.63
CA SER A 143 4.36 31.62 -8.29
C SER A 143 3.00 30.94 -8.25
N VAL A 144 2.75 30.22 -7.17
CA VAL A 144 1.47 29.60 -6.83
C VAL A 144 1.03 30.02 -5.43
N THR A 145 -0.27 29.97 -5.16
CA THR A 145 -0.82 30.31 -3.85
C THR A 145 -1.29 29.04 -3.14
N LEU A 146 -0.82 28.83 -1.91
CA LEU A 146 -1.24 27.75 -1.02
C LEU A 146 -1.64 28.36 0.32
N ASN A 147 -2.87 28.07 0.79
CA ASN A 147 -3.44 28.62 2.03
C ASN A 147 -3.41 30.18 2.08
N GLY A 148 -3.53 30.85 0.93
CA GLY A 148 -3.42 32.29 0.85
C GLY A 148 -2.01 32.87 0.87
N ILE A 149 -0.97 32.03 0.95
CA ILE A 149 0.45 32.45 0.91
C ILE A 149 1.01 32.14 -0.49
N THR A 150 1.71 33.12 -1.06
CA THR A 150 2.34 32.99 -2.38
C THR A 150 3.73 32.39 -2.27
N PHE A 151 4.00 31.31 -3.01
CA PHE A 151 5.26 30.58 -3.03
C PHE A 151 5.85 30.53 -4.44
N PRO A 152 7.18 30.57 -4.56
CA PRO A 152 7.85 30.38 -5.86
C PRO A 152 7.72 28.91 -6.31
N THR A 153 7.61 28.71 -7.63
CA THR A 153 7.64 27.40 -8.27
C THR A 153 8.26 27.47 -9.68
N PHE A 154 8.34 26.35 -10.38
CA PHE A 154 8.89 26.24 -11.73
C PHE A 154 7.99 26.97 -12.75
N ALA A 155 8.58 27.52 -13.81
CA ALA A 155 7.79 28.12 -14.90
C ALA A 155 6.82 27.09 -15.53
N ASP A 156 7.33 25.86 -15.78
CA ASP A 156 6.57 24.77 -16.41
C ASP A 156 5.99 23.79 -15.38
N TYR A 157 5.50 24.29 -14.26
CA TYR A 157 5.02 23.42 -13.16
C TYR A 157 3.83 22.54 -13.57
N GLU A 158 2.99 22.96 -14.52
CA GLU A 158 1.89 22.14 -15.01
C GLU A 158 2.40 20.89 -15.74
N ALA A 159 3.41 21.03 -16.61
CA ALA A 159 4.04 19.90 -17.30
C ALA A 159 4.71 18.94 -16.30
N TYR A 160 5.34 19.48 -15.26
CA TYR A 160 5.87 18.66 -14.17
C TYR A 160 4.78 17.89 -13.43
N LEU A 161 3.63 18.52 -13.14
CA LEU A 161 2.51 17.87 -12.46
C LEU A 161 1.86 16.80 -13.33
N ASP A 162 1.71 17.03 -14.65
CA ASP A 162 1.19 16.04 -15.60
C ASP A 162 2.10 14.80 -15.69
N GLU A 163 3.42 14.98 -15.62
CA GLU A 163 4.38 13.86 -15.63
C GLU A 163 4.42 13.12 -14.29
N ARG A 164 4.28 13.85 -13.18
CA ARG A 164 4.38 13.31 -11.82
C ARG A 164 3.09 12.63 -11.35
N PHE A 165 1.94 13.14 -11.72
CA PHE A 165 0.61 12.74 -11.25
C PHE A 165 -0.37 12.55 -12.40
N LEU A 166 -0.16 11.64 -13.26
CA LEU A 166 -0.90 11.26 -14.50
C LEU A 166 -2.25 11.98 -14.81
N ASP A 167 -3.01 12.34 -13.78
CA ASP A 167 -4.27 13.07 -13.88
C ASP A 167 -4.41 14.06 -12.70
N TYR A 168 -3.48 15.02 -12.60
CA TYR A 168 -3.42 15.89 -11.44
C TYR A 168 -4.61 16.83 -11.32
N LYS A 169 -5.23 17.25 -12.45
CA LYS A 169 -6.34 18.22 -12.47
C LYS A 169 -7.59 17.71 -11.78
N THR A 170 -7.87 16.41 -11.87
CA THR A 170 -9.02 15.78 -11.24
C THR A 170 -8.68 15.08 -9.90
N CYS A 171 -7.43 15.19 -9.46
CA CYS A 171 -6.84 14.42 -8.35
C CYS A 171 -7.72 14.39 -7.08
N PHE A 172 -8.32 15.50 -6.71
CA PHE A 172 -9.14 15.62 -5.51
C PHE A 172 -10.62 15.28 -5.73
N GLU A 173 -11.08 15.28 -6.96
CA GLU A 173 -12.47 14.99 -7.35
C GLU A 173 -12.68 13.51 -7.65
N ASP A 174 -11.64 12.85 -8.19
CA ASP A 174 -11.70 11.43 -8.56
C ASP A 174 -11.45 10.52 -7.35
N PRO A 175 -12.41 9.64 -7.01
CA PRO A 175 -12.22 8.63 -5.95
C PRO A 175 -10.99 7.74 -6.15
N MET A 176 -10.57 7.47 -7.38
CA MET A 176 -9.39 6.66 -7.70
C MET A 176 -8.07 7.43 -7.52
N GLY A 177 -8.12 8.77 -7.39
CA GLY A 177 -6.95 9.64 -7.28
C GLY A 177 -6.27 9.89 -8.63
N CYS A 178 -5.00 10.29 -8.59
CA CYS A 178 -4.28 10.83 -9.75
C CYS A 178 -3.07 10.00 -10.22
N ASN A 179 -2.92 8.77 -9.73
CA ASN A 179 -1.78 7.92 -10.10
C ASN A 179 -2.12 6.86 -11.17
N MET A 180 -3.22 7.05 -11.87
CA MET A 180 -3.67 6.17 -12.96
C MET A 180 -4.16 7.00 -14.13
N THR A 181 -3.88 6.54 -15.34
CA THR A 181 -4.46 7.13 -16.56
C THR A 181 -5.96 6.82 -16.66
N VAL A 182 -6.66 7.52 -17.53
CA VAL A 182 -8.09 7.27 -17.79
C VAL A 182 -8.33 5.84 -18.27
N GLU A 183 -7.44 5.30 -19.10
CA GLU A 183 -7.48 3.93 -19.62
C GLU A 183 -7.27 2.90 -18.50
N GLU A 184 -6.32 3.14 -17.60
CA GLU A 184 -6.06 2.28 -16.44
C GLU A 184 -7.24 2.26 -15.47
N LYS A 185 -7.86 3.40 -15.20
CA LYS A 185 -9.08 3.50 -14.38
C LYS A 185 -10.24 2.73 -15.00
N ALA A 186 -10.45 2.87 -16.31
CA ALA A 186 -11.49 2.12 -17.05
C ALA A 186 -11.23 0.61 -17.02
N ALA A 187 -9.97 0.20 -17.22
CA ALA A 187 -9.56 -1.21 -17.15
C ALA A 187 -9.71 -1.79 -15.75
N LEU A 188 -9.41 -1.02 -14.70
CA LEU A 188 -9.64 -1.41 -13.31
C LEU A 188 -11.12 -1.59 -13.01
N THR A 189 -11.97 -0.65 -13.42
CA THR A 189 -13.42 -0.75 -13.25
C THR A 189 -13.99 -1.99 -13.92
N ALA A 190 -13.58 -2.29 -15.16
CA ALA A 190 -14.00 -3.50 -15.86
C ALA A 190 -13.51 -4.78 -15.15
N HIS A 191 -12.30 -4.76 -14.58
CA HIS A 191 -11.79 -5.87 -13.78
C HIS A 191 -12.55 -6.06 -12.47
N GLN A 192 -12.87 -4.99 -11.75
CA GLN A 192 -13.69 -5.03 -10.53
C GLN A 192 -15.06 -5.66 -10.81
N GLN A 193 -15.65 -5.43 -11.99
CA GLN A 193 -16.89 -6.09 -12.39
C GLN A 193 -16.71 -7.62 -12.52
N ASN A 194 -15.59 -8.09 -13.09
CA ASN A 194 -15.28 -9.52 -13.13
C ASN A 194 -15.11 -10.11 -11.71
N CYS A 195 -14.52 -9.35 -10.79
CA CYS A 195 -14.37 -9.77 -9.39
C CYS A 195 -15.74 -9.87 -8.68
N ILE A 196 -16.67 -8.94 -8.93
CA ILE A 196 -18.04 -9.00 -8.41
C ILE A 196 -18.77 -10.24 -8.92
N GLU A 197 -18.65 -10.57 -10.19
CA GLU A 197 -19.24 -11.79 -10.75
C GLU A 197 -18.64 -13.06 -10.12
N ALA A 198 -17.33 -13.08 -9.88
CA ALA A 198 -16.67 -14.18 -9.19
C ALA A 198 -17.15 -14.31 -7.73
N LEU A 199 -17.35 -13.17 -7.04
CA LEU A 199 -17.86 -13.13 -5.67
C LEU A 199 -19.31 -13.61 -5.60
N GLN A 200 -20.15 -13.23 -6.57
CA GLN A 200 -21.52 -13.69 -6.67
C GLN A 200 -21.56 -15.21 -6.86
N PHE A 201 -20.73 -15.76 -7.74
CA PHE A 201 -20.57 -17.21 -7.89
C PHE A 201 -20.20 -17.90 -6.56
N ILE A 202 -19.22 -17.35 -5.83
CA ILE A 202 -18.81 -17.89 -4.51
C ILE A 202 -19.96 -17.84 -3.51
N GLU A 203 -20.74 -16.77 -3.49
CA GLU A 203 -21.88 -16.64 -2.58
C GLU A 203 -22.98 -17.65 -2.90
N GLU A 204 -23.38 -17.77 -4.18
CA GLU A 204 -24.36 -18.74 -4.63
C GLU A 204 -23.95 -20.18 -4.31
N LEU A 205 -22.68 -20.52 -4.59
CA LEU A 205 -22.11 -21.83 -4.25
C LEU A 205 -22.11 -22.08 -2.74
N SER A 206 -21.77 -21.06 -1.97
CA SER A 206 -21.75 -21.14 -0.50
C SER A 206 -23.14 -21.36 0.09
N GLN A 207 -24.14 -20.71 -0.45
CA GLN A 207 -25.55 -20.93 -0.05
C GLN A 207 -26.02 -22.35 -0.42
N GLN A 208 -25.72 -22.80 -1.64
CA GLN A 208 -26.14 -24.11 -2.14
C GLN A 208 -25.55 -25.27 -1.36
N TYR A 209 -24.25 -25.17 -0.98
CA TYR A 209 -23.51 -26.27 -0.33
C TYR A 209 -23.19 -26.01 1.14
N ASN A 210 -23.76 -24.96 1.75
CA ASN A 210 -23.50 -24.54 3.13
C ASN A 210 -22.00 -24.35 3.41
N LEU A 211 -21.25 -23.77 2.46
CA LEU A 211 -19.83 -23.49 2.60
C LEU A 211 -19.62 -22.24 3.46
N LYS A 212 -18.60 -22.23 4.28
CA LYS A 212 -18.31 -21.10 5.19
C LYS A 212 -17.12 -20.32 4.72
N TYR A 213 -17.35 -19.03 4.46
CA TYR A 213 -16.30 -18.08 4.14
C TYR A 213 -16.57 -16.73 4.80
N ARG A 214 -15.67 -15.78 4.67
CA ARG A 214 -15.84 -14.38 5.03
C ARG A 214 -14.89 -13.49 4.25
N LEU A 215 -15.27 -12.23 4.00
CA LEU A 215 -14.33 -11.26 3.47
C LEU A 215 -13.24 -10.94 4.50
N LEU A 216 -12.08 -10.52 4.02
CA LEU A 216 -10.92 -10.11 4.82
C LEU A 216 -10.40 -8.74 4.40
N ALA A 217 -9.55 -8.17 5.23
CA ALA A 217 -8.67 -7.05 4.96
C ALA A 217 -9.31 -5.89 4.15
N GLY A 218 -8.73 -5.57 2.98
CA GLY A 218 -9.19 -4.49 2.10
C GLY A 218 -10.62 -4.65 1.63
N SER A 219 -11.08 -5.89 1.41
CA SER A 219 -12.45 -6.16 0.98
C SER A 219 -13.49 -5.86 2.06
N VAL A 220 -13.17 -6.11 3.35
CA VAL A 220 -14.05 -5.69 4.47
C VAL A 220 -14.05 -4.18 4.60
N LEU A 221 -12.90 -3.54 4.48
CA LEU A 221 -12.77 -2.08 4.51
C LEU A 221 -13.57 -1.44 3.37
N GLY A 222 -13.49 -2.00 2.18
CA GLY A 222 -14.27 -1.60 1.01
C GLY A 222 -15.77 -1.69 1.25
N ALA A 223 -16.26 -2.83 1.75
CA ALA A 223 -17.67 -3.02 2.12
C ALA A 223 -18.17 -1.96 3.10
N VAL A 224 -17.40 -1.68 4.16
CA VAL A 224 -17.80 -0.73 5.23
C VAL A 224 -17.74 0.73 4.75
N ARG A 225 -16.67 1.12 4.05
CA ARG A 225 -16.39 2.52 3.73
C ARG A 225 -16.96 2.97 2.39
N HIS A 226 -17.07 2.05 1.42
CA HIS A 226 -17.45 2.33 0.04
C HIS A 226 -18.68 1.55 -0.45
N GLY A 227 -19.19 0.61 0.33
CA GLY A 227 -20.28 -0.29 -0.10
C GLY A 227 -19.86 -1.29 -1.19
N GLY A 228 -18.56 -1.51 -1.39
CA GLY A 228 -18.00 -2.36 -2.42
C GLY A 228 -16.48 -2.27 -2.42
N PHE A 229 -15.87 -2.17 -3.59
CA PHE A 229 -14.43 -1.97 -3.69
C PHE A 229 -13.95 -0.66 -3.05
N ILE A 230 -12.76 -0.68 -2.47
CA ILE A 230 -11.95 0.52 -2.41
C ILE A 230 -11.68 0.93 -3.87
N PRO A 231 -11.95 2.19 -4.31
CA PRO A 231 -11.98 2.52 -5.74
C PRO A 231 -10.72 2.16 -6.53
N TRP A 232 -9.55 2.15 -5.88
CA TRP A 232 -8.25 1.81 -6.48
C TRP A 232 -7.77 0.39 -6.17
N ASP A 233 -8.62 -0.49 -5.63
CA ASP A 233 -8.31 -1.89 -5.31
C ASP A 233 -8.75 -2.83 -6.44
N ASP A 234 -8.02 -3.94 -6.64
CA ASP A 234 -8.18 -4.80 -7.81
C ASP A 234 -8.44 -6.28 -7.50
N ASP A 235 -8.60 -6.66 -6.23
CA ASP A 235 -8.90 -8.03 -5.83
C ASP A 235 -9.89 -8.10 -4.65
N ILE A 236 -10.36 -9.29 -4.36
CA ILE A 236 -11.22 -9.59 -3.22
C ILE A 236 -10.56 -10.65 -2.35
N ASP A 237 -10.30 -10.28 -1.10
CA ASP A 237 -9.74 -11.15 -0.08
C ASP A 237 -10.82 -11.97 0.63
N VAL A 238 -10.77 -13.27 0.53
CA VAL A 238 -11.71 -14.22 1.17
C VAL A 238 -10.98 -15.13 2.14
N GLY A 239 -11.45 -15.20 3.37
CA GLY A 239 -10.93 -16.10 4.41
C GLY A 239 -11.78 -17.34 4.60
N ILE A 240 -11.14 -18.51 4.59
CA ILE A 240 -11.76 -19.80 4.82
C ILE A 240 -11.01 -20.51 5.95
N CYS A 241 -11.72 -20.99 6.98
CA CYS A 241 -11.06 -21.77 8.01
C CYS A 241 -10.41 -23.01 7.39
N ILE A 242 -9.18 -23.35 7.80
CA ILE A 242 -8.39 -24.44 7.20
C ILE A 242 -9.12 -25.79 7.23
N GLU A 243 -10.03 -25.99 8.20
CA GLU A 243 -10.87 -27.16 8.30
C GLU A 243 -11.93 -27.24 7.18
N ASP A 244 -12.45 -26.11 6.72
CA ASP A 244 -13.50 -26.03 5.71
C ASP A 244 -12.90 -25.94 4.28
N LEU A 245 -11.62 -25.60 4.15
CA LEU A 245 -10.94 -25.28 2.88
C LEU A 245 -11.00 -26.45 1.86
N PRO A 246 -10.76 -27.73 2.20
CA PRO A 246 -10.77 -28.80 1.20
C PRO A 246 -12.12 -28.97 0.50
N LEU A 247 -13.21 -28.92 1.26
CA LEU A 247 -14.56 -28.99 0.68
C LEU A 247 -14.87 -27.77 -0.16
N PHE A 248 -14.43 -26.59 0.30
CA PHE A 248 -14.61 -25.33 -0.44
C PHE A 248 -13.93 -25.39 -1.80
N GLU A 249 -12.65 -25.76 -1.83
CA GLU A 249 -11.86 -25.88 -3.06
C GLU A 249 -12.41 -26.94 -4.01
N GLU A 250 -12.88 -28.09 -3.49
CA GLU A 250 -13.51 -29.14 -4.28
C GLU A 250 -14.77 -28.62 -4.99
N MET A 251 -15.65 -27.93 -4.25
CA MET A 251 -16.90 -27.39 -4.81
C MET A 251 -16.63 -26.28 -5.82
N VAL A 252 -15.70 -25.37 -5.54
CA VAL A 252 -15.28 -24.33 -6.48
C VAL A 252 -14.75 -25.00 -7.75
N LYS A 253 -13.82 -25.95 -7.66
CA LYS A 253 -13.24 -26.64 -8.81
C LYS A 253 -14.30 -27.33 -9.68
N LYS A 254 -15.33 -27.92 -9.06
CA LYS A 254 -16.39 -28.65 -9.74
C LYS A 254 -17.38 -27.75 -10.48
N HIS A 255 -17.63 -26.55 -9.94
CA HIS A 255 -18.73 -25.69 -10.42
C HIS A 255 -18.24 -24.37 -11.05
N LEU A 256 -16.93 -24.11 -11.07
CA LEU A 256 -16.37 -22.85 -11.57
C LEU A 256 -16.82 -22.55 -13.00
N PRO A 257 -17.42 -21.39 -13.29
CA PRO A 257 -17.79 -21.00 -14.64
C PRO A 257 -16.57 -20.94 -15.56
N LYS A 258 -16.73 -21.28 -16.84
CA LYS A 258 -15.66 -21.33 -17.84
C LYS A 258 -14.93 -20.00 -18.05
N LYS A 259 -15.54 -18.89 -17.68
CA LYS A 259 -14.94 -17.54 -17.70
C LYS A 259 -13.75 -17.44 -16.75
N PHE A 260 -13.75 -18.19 -15.65
CA PHE A 260 -12.75 -18.10 -14.59
C PHE A 260 -11.77 -19.28 -14.64
N GLN A 261 -10.57 -19.02 -14.12
CA GLN A 261 -9.51 -20.00 -13.96
C GLN A 261 -9.23 -20.17 -12.46
N LEU A 262 -9.05 -21.42 -12.01
CA LEU A 262 -8.70 -21.74 -10.63
C LEU A 262 -7.23 -22.10 -10.52
N PHE A 263 -6.52 -21.37 -9.72
CA PHE A 263 -5.16 -21.69 -9.30
C PHE A 263 -5.20 -22.13 -7.85
N CYS A 264 -4.97 -23.40 -7.61
CA CYS A 264 -5.00 -23.96 -6.26
C CYS A 264 -3.69 -24.68 -5.94
N ARG A 265 -3.41 -24.80 -4.65
CA ARG A 265 -2.28 -25.53 -4.11
C ARG A 265 -2.42 -27.02 -4.43
N GLN A 266 -1.76 -27.50 -5.51
CA GLN A 266 -1.66 -28.92 -5.84
C GLN A 266 -0.22 -29.30 -6.06
N ALA A 267 0.21 -30.44 -5.47
CA ALA A 267 1.52 -30.99 -5.73
C ALA A 267 1.72 -31.30 -7.22
N GLY A 268 2.83 -30.90 -7.79
CA GLY A 268 3.17 -31.14 -9.20
C GLY A 268 2.62 -30.12 -10.19
N VAL A 269 1.85 -29.13 -9.76
CA VAL A 269 1.46 -27.99 -10.59
C VAL A 269 2.29 -26.79 -10.16
N TYR A 270 2.99 -26.17 -11.12
CA TYR A 270 3.71 -24.94 -10.86
C TYR A 270 2.73 -23.82 -10.53
N TYR A 271 2.63 -23.49 -9.25
CA TYR A 271 1.87 -22.37 -8.76
C TYR A 271 2.63 -21.71 -7.61
N PRO A 272 3.14 -20.49 -7.80
CA PRO A 272 4.06 -19.87 -6.85
C PRO A 272 3.42 -19.45 -5.53
N ARG A 273 2.09 -19.43 -5.44
CA ARG A 273 1.38 -19.09 -4.20
C ARG A 273 0.82 -20.35 -3.54
N MET A 274 0.92 -20.40 -2.21
CA MET A 274 0.44 -21.54 -1.42
C MET A 274 -1.02 -21.38 -0.95
N PHE A 275 -1.80 -20.52 -1.59
CA PHE A 275 -3.23 -20.30 -1.36
C PHE A 275 -3.95 -20.18 -2.69
N THR A 276 -5.24 -20.47 -2.69
CA THR A 276 -6.02 -20.57 -3.92
C THR A 276 -6.42 -19.21 -4.47
N LYS A 277 -6.43 -19.07 -5.79
CA LYS A 277 -6.88 -17.87 -6.50
C LYS A 277 -7.92 -18.22 -7.57
N ILE A 278 -8.91 -17.36 -7.72
CA ILE A 278 -9.82 -17.33 -8.86
C ILE A 278 -9.45 -16.15 -9.73
N CYS A 279 -9.15 -16.40 -11.00
CA CYS A 279 -8.68 -15.39 -11.94
C CYS A 279 -9.61 -15.29 -13.16
N CYS A 280 -9.64 -14.12 -13.78
CA CYS A 280 -10.30 -13.85 -15.07
C CYS A 280 -9.33 -13.08 -15.96
N ASP A 281 -9.21 -13.47 -17.23
CA ASP A 281 -8.32 -12.81 -18.21
C ASP A 281 -6.89 -12.54 -17.67
N ASN A 282 -6.32 -13.56 -17.02
CA ASN A 282 -5.00 -13.52 -16.43
C ASN A 282 -4.83 -12.51 -15.25
N ARG A 283 -5.92 -11.99 -14.69
CA ARG A 283 -5.91 -11.13 -13.50
C ARG A 283 -6.58 -11.85 -12.33
N CYS A 284 -6.03 -11.67 -11.14
CA CYS A 284 -6.64 -12.20 -9.91
C CYS A 284 -7.95 -11.47 -9.62
N CYS A 285 -9.02 -12.21 -9.39
CA CYS A 285 -10.30 -11.68 -8.93
C CYS A 285 -10.52 -11.93 -7.45
N ILE A 286 -10.24 -13.16 -6.99
CA ILE A 286 -10.45 -13.54 -5.59
C ILE A 286 -9.25 -14.31 -5.06
N ASP A 287 -8.75 -13.88 -3.91
CA ASP A 287 -7.76 -14.59 -3.10
C ASP A 287 -8.45 -15.37 -1.97
N LEU A 288 -8.30 -16.70 -1.99
CA LEU A 288 -8.89 -17.59 -0.97
C LEU A 288 -7.82 -17.94 0.08
N PHE A 289 -7.79 -17.18 1.18
CA PHE A 289 -6.80 -17.34 2.24
C PHE A 289 -7.22 -18.38 3.29
N PRO A 290 -6.38 -19.39 3.57
CA PRO A 290 -6.58 -20.26 4.73
C PRO A 290 -6.44 -19.47 6.03
N LEU A 291 -7.45 -19.50 6.88
CA LEU A 291 -7.39 -19.04 8.26
C LEU A 291 -6.95 -20.20 9.14
N ILE A 292 -5.79 -20.06 9.76
CA ILE A 292 -5.09 -21.13 10.48
C ILE A 292 -5.26 -20.94 11.98
N PRO A 293 -5.78 -21.94 12.72
CA PRO A 293 -5.88 -21.85 14.16
C PRO A 293 -4.49 -21.85 14.80
N VAL A 294 -4.28 -20.96 15.78
CA VAL A 294 -2.98 -20.79 16.46
C VAL A 294 -3.17 -20.66 17.98
N PRO A 295 -2.12 -21.00 18.77
CA PRO A 295 -2.19 -20.89 20.22
C PRO A 295 -2.29 -19.43 20.68
N ALA A 296 -2.60 -19.24 21.97
CA ALA A 296 -2.55 -17.94 22.62
C ALA A 296 -1.15 -17.29 22.45
N GLU A 297 -1.13 -15.96 22.61
CA GLU A 297 0.11 -15.19 22.57
C GLU A 297 1.20 -15.80 23.50
N GLY A 298 2.45 -15.66 23.09
CA GLY A 298 3.60 -16.18 23.81
C GLY A 298 4.60 -16.91 22.92
N LEU A 299 5.49 -17.68 23.51
CA LEU A 299 6.57 -18.36 22.78
C LEU A 299 6.01 -19.37 21.75
N ARG A 300 4.95 -20.12 22.09
CA ARG A 300 4.33 -21.08 21.17
C ARG A 300 3.74 -20.41 19.93
N ALA A 301 3.11 -19.24 20.07
CA ALA A 301 2.59 -18.47 18.94
C ALA A 301 3.72 -17.94 18.05
N LYS A 302 4.82 -17.45 18.65
CA LYS A 302 6.01 -16.99 17.91
C LYS A 302 6.69 -18.12 17.14
N THR A 303 6.85 -19.29 17.75
CA THR A 303 7.45 -20.46 17.09
C THR A 303 6.55 -21.01 15.99
N SER A 304 5.24 -21.09 16.20
CA SER A 304 4.28 -21.49 15.16
C SER A 304 4.34 -20.54 13.96
N TRP A 305 4.31 -19.23 14.18
CA TRP A 305 4.47 -18.24 13.12
C TRP A 305 5.79 -18.39 12.36
N PHE A 306 6.90 -18.56 13.10
CA PHE A 306 8.23 -18.75 12.50
C PHE A 306 8.26 -19.96 11.56
N PHE A 307 7.82 -21.14 12.04
CA PHE A 307 7.81 -22.36 11.23
C PHE A 307 6.82 -22.28 10.06
N GLY A 308 5.66 -21.68 10.27
CA GLY A 308 4.71 -21.44 9.19
C GLY A 308 5.30 -20.58 8.06
N LYS A 309 5.92 -19.44 8.39
CA LYS A 309 6.62 -18.60 7.40
C LYS A 309 7.85 -19.30 6.82
N PHE A 310 8.57 -20.10 7.61
CA PHE A 310 9.73 -20.87 7.16
C PHE A 310 9.39 -21.86 6.03
N TRP A 311 8.35 -22.68 6.20
CA TRP A 311 7.91 -23.64 5.17
C TRP A 311 7.48 -22.93 3.89
N ARG A 312 6.79 -21.80 3.98
CA ARG A 312 6.38 -20.99 2.83
C ARG A 312 7.58 -20.39 2.09
N LYS A 313 8.55 -19.84 2.82
CA LYS A 313 9.79 -19.33 2.22
C LYS A 313 10.60 -20.44 1.58
N LEU A 314 10.64 -21.62 2.19
CA LEU A 314 11.33 -22.78 1.63
C LEU A 314 10.71 -23.22 0.29
N HIS A 315 9.38 -23.21 0.18
CA HIS A 315 8.67 -23.46 -1.06
C HIS A 315 9.06 -22.42 -2.13
N TYR A 316 9.01 -21.12 -1.83
CA TYR A 316 9.42 -20.08 -2.77
C TYR A 316 10.87 -20.24 -3.26
N ILE A 317 11.78 -20.62 -2.36
CA ILE A 317 13.16 -20.91 -2.73
C ILE A 317 13.23 -22.11 -3.69
N LYS A 318 12.46 -23.16 -3.41
CA LYS A 318 12.44 -24.40 -4.21
C LYS A 318 11.96 -24.16 -5.63
N ILE A 319 10.95 -23.34 -5.82
CA ILE A 319 10.37 -23.02 -7.13
C ILE A 319 11.06 -21.84 -7.85
N GLY A 320 12.17 -21.30 -7.31
CA GLY A 320 12.96 -20.25 -7.96
C GLY A 320 12.50 -18.80 -7.72
N HIS A 321 11.45 -18.58 -6.94
CA HIS A 321 10.96 -17.24 -6.57
C HIS A 321 11.86 -16.56 -5.52
N TYR A 322 12.95 -15.92 -5.96
CA TYR A 322 13.98 -15.38 -5.07
C TYR A 322 13.77 -13.91 -4.63
N HIS A 323 12.72 -13.25 -5.03
CA HIS A 323 12.60 -11.79 -4.87
C HIS A 323 12.35 -11.28 -3.43
N ASP A 324 12.16 -12.16 -2.44
CA ASP A 324 12.11 -11.77 -1.03
C ASP A 324 13.53 -11.58 -0.47
N ALA A 325 14.05 -10.36 -0.54
CA ALA A 325 15.40 -9.99 -0.13
C ALA A 325 15.68 -10.14 1.40
N ASP A 326 14.66 -10.28 2.24
CA ASP A 326 14.76 -10.12 3.70
C ASP A 326 14.92 -11.41 4.51
N PHE A 327 15.28 -12.54 3.91
CA PHE A 327 15.44 -13.77 4.69
C PHE A 327 16.90 -13.96 5.15
N ARG A 328 17.17 -13.62 6.42
CA ARG A 328 18.50 -13.73 7.04
C ARG A 328 19.10 -15.15 6.99
N MET A 329 18.28 -16.21 6.88
CA MET A 329 18.70 -17.61 6.82
C MET A 329 18.70 -18.17 5.39
N LYS A 330 18.82 -17.34 4.36
CA LYS A 330 18.68 -17.74 2.93
C LYS A 330 19.63 -18.89 2.54
N GLY A 331 20.87 -18.90 3.04
CA GLY A 331 21.83 -19.96 2.78
C GLY A 331 21.40 -21.31 3.35
N ILE A 332 20.98 -21.34 4.63
CA ILE A 332 20.48 -22.56 5.29
C ILE A 332 19.21 -23.07 4.62
N ALA A 333 18.29 -22.15 4.28
CA ALA A 333 17.05 -22.50 3.59
C ALA A 333 17.31 -23.10 2.19
N LYS A 334 18.28 -22.59 1.44
CA LYS A 334 18.72 -23.18 0.16
C LYS A 334 19.26 -24.61 0.33
N CYS A 335 20.10 -24.84 1.33
CA CYS A 335 20.61 -26.17 1.64
C CYS A 335 19.46 -27.15 1.97
N ILE A 336 18.50 -26.75 2.80
CA ILE A 336 17.34 -27.59 3.16
C ILE A 336 16.47 -27.83 1.91
N ALA A 337 16.19 -26.79 1.11
CA ALA A 337 15.41 -26.90 -0.12
C ALA A 337 16.08 -27.82 -1.16
N PHE A 338 17.39 -27.95 -1.15
CA PHE A 338 18.11 -28.87 -2.03
C PHE A 338 17.75 -30.34 -1.73
N PHE A 339 17.64 -30.71 -0.45
CA PHE A 339 17.37 -32.09 -0.02
C PHE A 339 15.89 -32.47 0.03
N LEU A 340 14.97 -31.49 0.01
CA LEU A 340 13.54 -31.74 0.07
C LEU A 340 12.89 -31.55 -1.30
N THR A 341 11.91 -32.40 -1.63
CA THR A 341 11.03 -32.15 -2.79
C THR A 341 9.99 -31.09 -2.43
N ASP A 342 9.44 -30.43 -3.45
CA ASP A 342 8.35 -29.45 -3.25
C ASP A 342 7.14 -30.07 -2.54
N GLU A 343 6.77 -31.29 -2.92
CA GLU A 343 5.73 -32.07 -2.24
C GLU A 343 5.98 -32.28 -0.75
N GLN A 344 7.25 -32.56 -0.37
CA GLN A 344 7.62 -32.74 1.04
C GLN A 344 7.47 -31.43 1.80
N ILE A 345 7.94 -30.33 1.22
CA ILE A 345 7.80 -28.98 1.79
C ILE A 345 6.31 -28.64 1.99
N MET A 346 5.49 -28.86 0.96
CA MET A 346 4.04 -28.63 1.04
C MET A 346 3.35 -29.51 2.09
N ARG A 347 3.72 -30.77 2.22
CA ARG A 347 3.20 -31.66 3.28
C ARG A 347 3.59 -31.19 4.69
N PHE A 348 4.81 -30.68 4.88
CA PHE A 348 5.22 -30.11 6.16
C PHE A 348 4.44 -28.83 6.48
N ALA A 349 4.25 -27.95 5.51
CA ALA A 349 3.45 -26.76 5.68
C ALA A 349 1.99 -27.08 6.03
N ASP A 350 1.37 -28.06 5.33
CA ASP A 350 0.00 -28.47 5.61
C ASP A 350 -0.15 -29.12 7.01
N ARG A 351 0.80 -29.98 7.39
CA ARG A 351 0.81 -30.56 8.74
C ARG A 351 0.95 -29.48 9.82
N HIS A 352 1.77 -28.46 9.57
CA HIS A 352 1.92 -27.32 10.46
C HIS A 352 0.61 -26.55 10.57
N ASP A 353 -0.03 -26.21 9.45
CA ASP A 353 -1.25 -25.41 9.39
C ASP A 353 -2.42 -26.11 10.09
N ARG A 354 -2.48 -27.45 10.01
CA ARG A 354 -3.54 -28.25 10.64
C ARG A 354 -3.24 -28.65 12.09
N HIS A 355 -2.06 -28.31 12.62
CA HIS A 355 -1.62 -28.78 13.94
C HIS A 355 -2.58 -28.41 15.09
N TYR A 356 -3.23 -27.25 15.02
CA TYR A 356 -4.13 -26.74 16.05
C TYR A 356 -5.62 -26.90 15.72
N MET A 357 -6.01 -27.53 14.61
CA MET A 357 -7.40 -27.67 14.17
C MET A 357 -8.37 -28.23 15.25
N HIS A 358 -7.88 -29.18 16.06
CA HIS A 358 -8.71 -29.86 17.07
C HIS A 358 -8.41 -29.41 18.51
N LYS A 359 -7.74 -28.29 18.71
CA LYS A 359 -7.21 -27.86 20.01
C LYS A 359 -7.85 -26.59 20.56
N ASN A 360 -9.12 -26.32 20.33
CA ASN A 360 -9.80 -25.11 20.82
C ASN A 360 -8.90 -23.86 20.80
N ALA A 361 -8.29 -23.60 19.66
CA ALA A 361 -7.32 -22.53 19.51
C ALA A 361 -8.01 -21.16 19.76
N PRO A 362 -7.42 -20.30 20.60
CA PRO A 362 -8.02 -19.02 20.95
C PRO A 362 -7.98 -18.00 19.80
N ASN A 363 -7.11 -18.20 18.82
CA ASN A 363 -6.90 -17.29 17.72
C ASN A 363 -6.81 -18.01 16.38
N TYR A 364 -7.08 -17.25 15.30
CA TYR A 364 -6.77 -17.60 13.92
C TYR A 364 -5.78 -16.59 13.33
N VAL A 365 -5.05 -17.02 12.31
CA VAL A 365 -4.08 -16.17 11.60
C VAL A 365 -4.10 -16.44 10.11
N ASN A 366 -3.95 -15.38 9.31
CA ASN A 366 -3.60 -15.49 7.89
C ASN A 366 -2.06 -15.46 7.75
N MET A 367 -1.45 -16.63 7.57
CA MET A 367 0.02 -16.73 7.41
C MET A 367 0.50 -16.41 5.98
N TYR A 368 -0.40 -16.20 5.04
CA TYR A 368 -0.07 -15.92 3.63
C TYR A 368 0.01 -14.43 3.31
N SER A 369 -0.51 -13.60 4.21
CA SER A 369 -0.44 -12.14 4.11
C SER A 369 0.99 -11.59 4.28
N ILE A 370 1.17 -10.38 3.79
CA ILE A 370 2.41 -9.59 3.94
C ILE A 370 2.51 -8.89 5.30
N TYR A 371 1.41 -8.78 6.04
CA TYR A 371 1.39 -8.09 7.33
C TYR A 371 2.09 -8.88 8.44
N SER A 372 2.35 -8.20 9.54
CA SER A 372 3.00 -8.81 10.71
C SER A 372 2.06 -9.80 11.42
N ARG A 373 2.65 -10.74 12.17
CA ARG A 373 1.90 -11.69 13.00
C ARG A 373 0.85 -11.01 13.89
N ARG A 374 1.21 -9.87 14.48
CA ARG A 374 0.33 -9.14 15.40
C ARG A 374 -0.94 -8.64 14.71
N ILE A 375 -0.80 -8.14 13.49
CA ILE A 375 -1.92 -7.65 12.69
C ILE A 375 -2.79 -8.81 12.19
N GLU A 376 -2.17 -9.90 11.73
CA GLU A 376 -2.89 -11.03 11.12
C GLU A 376 -3.52 -12.00 12.16
N THR A 377 -3.14 -11.90 13.43
CA THR A 377 -3.69 -12.76 14.48
C THR A 377 -4.97 -12.15 15.05
N VAL A 378 -6.09 -12.83 14.85
CA VAL A 378 -7.41 -12.39 15.29
C VAL A 378 -8.07 -13.41 16.23
N PRO A 379 -8.91 -12.97 17.20
CA PRO A 379 -9.61 -13.85 18.11
C PRO A 379 -10.55 -14.83 17.41
N THR A 380 -10.59 -16.07 17.87
CA THR A 380 -11.50 -17.11 17.34
C THR A 380 -12.97 -16.68 17.30
N PRO A 381 -13.53 -15.97 18.32
CA PRO A 381 -14.91 -15.48 18.25
C PRO A 381 -15.19 -14.55 17.06
N TRP A 382 -14.23 -13.73 16.65
CA TRP A 382 -14.41 -12.84 15.48
C TRP A 382 -14.54 -13.66 14.18
N VAL A 383 -13.74 -14.72 14.06
CA VAL A 383 -13.71 -15.59 12.89
C VAL A 383 -14.94 -16.51 12.81
N LYS A 384 -15.36 -17.08 13.95
CA LYS A 384 -16.45 -18.07 13.97
C LYS A 384 -17.84 -17.46 13.90
N LYS A 385 -18.01 -16.22 14.37
CA LYS A 385 -19.26 -15.46 14.23
C LYS A 385 -19.14 -14.55 13.00
N THR A 386 -20.10 -14.66 12.09
CA THR A 386 -20.19 -13.78 10.90
C THR A 386 -21.47 -12.97 10.95
N VAL A 387 -21.42 -11.79 10.33
CA VAL A 387 -22.59 -10.96 10.00
C VAL A 387 -22.63 -10.76 8.49
N ARG A 388 -23.79 -10.40 7.96
CA ARG A 388 -23.95 -10.17 6.51
C ARG A 388 -23.79 -8.68 6.22
N MET A 389 -23.13 -8.35 5.13
CA MET A 389 -22.89 -6.97 4.67
C MET A 389 -22.99 -6.92 3.15
N ASP A 390 -23.45 -5.81 2.62
CA ASP A 390 -23.44 -5.57 1.18
C ASP A 390 -22.02 -5.26 0.69
N PHE A 391 -21.65 -5.86 -0.43
CA PHE A 391 -20.44 -5.55 -1.19
C PHE A 391 -20.81 -5.42 -2.67
N ALA A 392 -21.01 -4.21 -3.14
CA ALA A 392 -21.37 -3.91 -4.52
C ALA A 392 -22.61 -4.68 -5.01
N GLY A 393 -23.65 -4.80 -4.17
CA GLY A 393 -24.90 -5.52 -4.45
C GLY A 393 -24.88 -7.01 -4.12
N VAL A 394 -23.74 -7.57 -3.69
CA VAL A 394 -23.64 -8.96 -3.21
C VAL A 394 -23.66 -8.98 -1.69
N ASN A 395 -24.66 -9.64 -1.09
CA ASN A 395 -24.75 -9.75 0.36
C ASN A 395 -23.83 -10.88 0.86
N VAL A 396 -22.72 -10.54 1.49
CA VAL A 396 -21.61 -11.44 1.84
C VAL A 396 -21.34 -11.53 3.34
N PRO A 397 -20.75 -12.63 3.85
CA PRO A 397 -20.35 -12.72 5.25
C PRO A 397 -19.04 -11.97 5.52
N VAL A 398 -19.02 -11.20 6.62
CA VAL A 398 -17.83 -10.59 7.21
C VAL A 398 -17.67 -11.03 8.65
N MET A 399 -16.52 -10.74 9.30
CA MET A 399 -16.32 -11.06 10.72
C MET A 399 -17.35 -10.36 11.61
N GLY A 400 -17.88 -11.04 12.63
CA GLY A 400 -18.95 -10.55 13.49
C GLY A 400 -18.60 -9.29 14.29
N SER A 401 -17.30 -9.09 14.59
CA SER A 401 -16.74 -7.87 15.20
C SER A 401 -16.04 -7.03 14.14
N THR A 402 -16.76 -6.57 13.12
CA THR A 402 -16.20 -5.89 11.95
C THR A 402 -15.43 -4.63 12.32
N ASP A 403 -15.96 -3.79 13.20
CA ASP A 403 -15.31 -2.55 13.65
C ASP A 403 -14.02 -2.84 14.42
N ASP A 404 -14.05 -3.77 15.38
CA ASP A 404 -12.86 -4.21 16.12
C ASP A 404 -11.80 -4.78 15.17
N TYR A 405 -12.23 -5.58 14.17
CA TYR A 405 -11.34 -6.16 13.17
C TYR A 405 -10.66 -5.07 12.32
N LEU A 406 -11.41 -4.11 11.79
CA LEU A 406 -10.85 -3.04 10.98
C LEU A 406 -9.96 -2.09 11.79
N THR A 407 -10.36 -1.78 13.03
CA THR A 407 -9.52 -0.99 13.95
C THR A 407 -8.21 -1.72 14.27
N HIS A 408 -8.28 -3.04 14.48
CA HIS A 408 -7.09 -3.88 14.72
C HIS A 408 -6.14 -3.90 13.51
N MET A 409 -6.69 -4.01 12.29
CA MET A 409 -5.91 -4.06 11.04
C MET A 409 -5.30 -2.71 10.64
N TYR A 410 -6.06 -1.63 10.75
CA TYR A 410 -5.77 -0.36 10.09
C TYR A 410 -5.75 0.85 11.03
N GLY A 411 -6.17 0.72 12.29
CA GLY A 411 -6.34 1.84 13.21
C GLY A 411 -7.54 2.71 12.84
N ASP A 412 -7.32 3.97 12.51
CA ASP A 412 -8.35 4.85 11.97
C ASP A 412 -8.61 4.50 10.49
N TYR A 413 -9.46 3.51 10.27
CA TYR A 413 -9.74 2.95 8.96
C TYR A 413 -10.74 3.78 8.14
N MET A 414 -11.48 4.70 8.77
CA MET A 414 -12.44 5.56 8.07
C MET A 414 -11.76 6.71 7.34
N THR A 415 -10.61 7.18 7.82
CA THR A 415 -9.82 8.20 7.14
C THR A 415 -9.22 7.64 5.85
N GLN A 416 -9.58 8.25 4.71
CA GLN A 416 -9.05 7.85 3.41
C GLN A 416 -7.62 8.36 3.22
N PRO A 417 -6.77 7.60 2.50
CA PRO A 417 -5.47 8.12 2.09
C PRO A 417 -5.64 9.30 1.13
N PHE A 418 -4.68 10.21 1.14
CA PHE A 418 -4.64 11.31 0.20
C PHE A 418 -4.69 10.81 -1.25
N PRO A 419 -5.29 11.56 -2.19
CA PRO A 419 -5.48 11.12 -3.57
C PRO A 419 -4.21 10.61 -4.25
N TRP A 420 -3.07 11.27 -4.03
CA TRP A 420 -1.76 10.86 -4.57
C TRP A 420 -1.15 9.61 -3.92
N LYS A 421 -1.77 9.07 -2.86
CA LYS A 421 -1.40 7.78 -2.23
C LYS A 421 -2.31 6.63 -2.68
N ARG A 422 -3.33 6.91 -3.49
CA ARG A 422 -4.26 5.92 -4.03
C ARG A 422 -3.62 5.28 -5.25
N THR A 423 -3.09 4.07 -5.08
CA THR A 423 -2.42 3.32 -6.15
C THR A 423 -2.90 1.88 -6.14
N HIS A 424 -3.18 1.34 -7.32
CA HIS A 424 -3.40 -0.09 -7.48
C HIS A 424 -2.03 -0.79 -7.54
N ARG A 425 -1.70 -1.53 -6.50
CA ARG A 425 -0.37 -2.16 -6.40
C ARG A 425 -0.28 -3.53 -7.04
N HIS A 426 -1.43 -4.17 -7.33
CA HIS A 426 -1.46 -5.60 -7.69
C HIS A 426 -1.48 -5.86 -9.20
N THR A 427 -2.07 -4.99 -10.03
CA THR A 427 -2.15 -5.18 -11.49
C THR A 427 -0.78 -5.22 -12.18
N ALA A 428 0.23 -4.53 -11.66
CA ALA A 428 1.59 -4.57 -12.20
C ALA A 428 2.38 -5.83 -11.77
N ARG A 429 1.90 -6.63 -10.78
CA ARG A 429 2.64 -7.77 -10.21
C ARG A 429 2.11 -9.16 -10.59
N PHE A 430 0.97 -9.24 -11.25
CA PHE A 430 0.32 -10.50 -11.61
C PHE A 430 -0.14 -10.52 -13.05
N ASN A 431 0.81 -10.41 -13.97
CA ASN A 431 0.56 -10.89 -15.31
C ASN A 431 0.81 -12.40 -15.30
N ILE A 432 -0.21 -13.24 -15.54
CA ILE A 432 -0.05 -14.69 -15.71
C ILE A 432 0.87 -15.00 -16.92
N ALA A 433 0.99 -14.08 -17.88
CA ALA A 433 2.01 -14.15 -18.93
C ALA A 433 3.44 -14.19 -18.36
N ASP A 434 3.71 -13.50 -17.24
CA ASP A 434 4.98 -13.64 -16.52
C ASP A 434 5.14 -15.03 -15.88
N MET A 435 4.05 -15.79 -15.69
CA MET A 435 4.07 -17.17 -15.23
C MET A 435 4.27 -18.18 -16.37
N GLU A 436 3.81 -17.89 -17.58
CA GLU A 436 4.04 -18.75 -18.76
C GLU A 436 5.51 -18.68 -19.22
N ASP A 437 6.17 -17.54 -19.11
CA ASP A 437 7.62 -17.41 -19.36
C ASP A 437 8.47 -18.12 -18.30
N PHE A 438 7.94 -18.36 -17.09
CA PHE A 438 8.57 -19.19 -16.06
C PHE A 438 8.30 -20.70 -16.25
N MET A 439 7.30 -21.08 -17.05
CA MET A 439 6.97 -22.48 -17.35
C MET A 439 7.68 -23.00 -18.61
N ARG A 440 8.39 -22.14 -19.34
CA ARG A 440 9.27 -22.49 -20.48
C ARG A 440 10.73 -22.58 -20.04
#